data_1ac3783b5147612245cf87f42df9198f
#
_entry.id   1ac3783b5147612245cf87f42df9198f
#
_cell.length_a   1.000
_cell.length_b   1.000
_cell.length_c   1.000
_cell.angle_alpha   90.00
_cell.angle_beta   90.00
_cell.angle_gamma   90.00
#
_symmetry.space_group_name_H-M   'P 1'
#
loop_
_entity.id
_entity.type
_entity.pdbx_description
1 polymer ?
#
loop_
_entity_poly.entity_id
_entity_poly.type
_entity_poly.pdbx_seq_one_letter_code
_entity_poly.pdbx_strand_id
1 'polypeptide(L)'
;MKLPSEFEARTLEWMGEETYRALEAALQTEPPVSIRVNRTKWSGEVTGEPVLWASAGVYLSQRPTFTFDPLFHAGCYYVQEASSMFVEQVLRTYITGPVVMLDLCAAPGGKSTHVRSVLPVGSLLVANEVMRNRSQVLAENLIKWGNAEVVVTNNDPADFTSLTEVFDVVLADVPCSGEGMFRKDPVAVEEWSTDNVQVCWQRQRRILADIWPALKPGGLLIYSTCTYNREEDEKNVAWIADELGAEILKVPVVSEWGIIGNLAGQNFPVYRFLPHRVKGEGFFLAVLRKSAAISHAVPCICCRDDKEKITKKKRKGEKRNLSQVAPFPKEVKSWLKQAEDFRFEVRGTKVIAFPNVHLSEYDLFRQELKVVHAGVTIGELKGKDVIPDHSLAMSTQLNHDGFSCFELTYEQAIAYLRKEAITLDASVPR
;
A
#
# COMPACT_ATOMS: atom_id res chain seq x y z
N MET A 1 -29.33 -6.40 -5.17
CA MET A 1 -28.29 -6.74 -6.17
C MET A 1 -28.50 -8.18 -6.62
N LYS A 2 -28.39 -8.52 -7.91
CA LYS A 2 -28.46 -9.90 -8.40
C LYS A 2 -27.04 -10.42 -8.60
N LEU A 3 -26.69 -11.50 -7.90
CA LEU A 3 -25.38 -12.14 -8.04
C LEU A 3 -25.33 -13.02 -9.30
N PRO A 4 -24.14 -13.24 -9.90
CA PRO A 4 -23.98 -14.16 -11.03
C PRO A 4 -24.36 -15.60 -10.62
N SER A 5 -25.11 -16.30 -11.46
CA SER A 5 -25.56 -17.67 -11.14
C SER A 5 -24.43 -18.69 -10.97
N GLU A 6 -23.32 -18.49 -11.70
CA GLU A 6 -22.14 -19.34 -11.54
C GLU A 6 -21.40 -19.06 -10.22
N PHE A 7 -21.39 -17.80 -9.75
CA PHE A 7 -20.88 -17.46 -8.42
C PHE A 7 -21.71 -18.15 -7.34
N GLU A 8 -23.04 -18.06 -7.43
CA GLU A 8 -23.94 -18.74 -6.50
C GLU A 8 -23.68 -20.25 -6.46
N ALA A 9 -23.70 -20.90 -7.61
CA ALA A 9 -23.52 -22.36 -7.69
C ALA A 9 -22.18 -22.83 -7.09
N ARG A 10 -21.08 -22.15 -7.43
CA ARG A 10 -19.74 -22.46 -6.91
C ARG A 10 -19.63 -22.21 -5.42
N THR A 11 -20.18 -21.09 -4.96
CA THR A 11 -20.07 -20.70 -3.54
C THR A 11 -20.91 -21.61 -2.65
N LEU A 12 -22.11 -22.00 -3.10
CA LEU A 12 -22.93 -23.01 -2.44
C LEU A 12 -22.19 -24.35 -2.29
N GLU A 13 -21.50 -24.81 -3.35
CA GLU A 13 -20.79 -26.09 -3.35
C GLU A 13 -19.74 -26.17 -2.23
N TRP A 14 -18.97 -25.10 -1.99
CA TRP A 14 -17.85 -25.16 -1.05
C TRP A 14 -18.12 -24.52 0.33
N MET A 15 -19.02 -23.54 0.43
CA MET A 15 -19.41 -22.94 1.72
C MET A 15 -20.58 -23.69 2.40
N GLY A 16 -21.39 -24.40 1.63
CA GLY A 16 -22.65 -24.93 2.07
C GLY A 16 -23.78 -23.89 2.08
N GLU A 17 -25.02 -24.38 2.07
CA GLU A 17 -26.19 -23.50 1.88
C GLU A 17 -26.37 -22.46 2.98
N GLU A 18 -26.23 -22.86 4.24
CA GLU A 18 -26.41 -21.95 5.40
C GLU A 18 -25.44 -20.76 5.33
N THR A 19 -24.14 -21.03 5.12
CA THR A 19 -23.10 -20.00 5.05
C THR A 19 -23.29 -19.10 3.83
N TYR A 20 -23.64 -19.68 2.68
CA TYR A 20 -23.89 -18.92 1.46
C TYR A 20 -25.10 -17.98 1.64
N ARG A 21 -26.23 -18.45 2.17
CA ARG A 21 -27.41 -17.60 2.39
C ARG A 21 -27.14 -16.46 3.37
N ALA A 22 -26.34 -16.71 4.39
CA ALA A 22 -25.90 -15.65 5.29
C ALA A 22 -25.02 -14.61 4.58
N LEU A 23 -24.07 -15.06 3.72
CA LEU A 23 -23.25 -14.17 2.90
C LEU A 23 -24.11 -13.38 1.91
N GLU A 24 -24.98 -14.03 1.16
CA GLU A 24 -25.88 -13.39 0.20
C GLU A 24 -26.74 -12.30 0.86
N ALA A 25 -27.32 -12.59 2.03
CA ALA A 25 -28.08 -11.60 2.79
C ALA A 25 -27.22 -10.41 3.21
N ALA A 26 -26.00 -10.65 3.69
CA ALA A 26 -25.07 -9.57 4.07
C ALA A 26 -24.65 -8.71 2.89
N LEU A 27 -24.49 -9.28 1.70
CA LEU A 27 -24.16 -8.53 0.47
C LEU A 27 -25.30 -7.61 0.00
N GLN A 28 -26.52 -7.78 0.49
CA GLN A 28 -27.65 -6.88 0.20
C GLN A 28 -27.74 -5.68 1.18
N THR A 29 -26.91 -5.66 2.23
CA THR A 29 -26.91 -4.56 3.21
C THR A 29 -25.99 -3.42 2.80
N GLU A 30 -26.18 -2.24 3.41
CA GLU A 30 -25.24 -1.11 3.22
C GLU A 30 -23.84 -1.46 3.78
N PRO A 31 -22.76 -1.13 3.04
CA PRO A 31 -21.40 -1.38 3.49
C PRO A 31 -21.05 -0.51 4.71
N PRO A 32 -20.38 -1.05 5.74
CA PRO A 32 -19.89 -0.26 6.83
C PRO A 32 -18.85 0.76 6.36
N VAL A 33 -18.81 1.90 7.03
CA VAL A 33 -17.82 2.94 6.76
C VAL A 33 -16.80 2.93 7.88
N SER A 34 -15.52 2.88 7.52
CA SER A 34 -14.43 2.96 8.48
C SER A 34 -13.32 3.90 8.00
N ILE A 35 -12.63 4.48 8.96
CA ILE A 35 -11.45 5.31 8.75
C ILE A 35 -10.30 4.80 9.60
N ARG A 36 -9.09 5.14 9.21
CA ARG A 36 -7.89 4.93 10.02
C ARG A 36 -7.21 6.26 10.27
N VAL A 37 -7.04 6.59 11.56
CA VAL A 37 -6.48 7.86 12.02
C VAL A 37 -4.97 7.87 11.85
N ASN A 38 -4.44 9.00 11.36
CA ASN A 38 -3.00 9.26 11.33
C ASN A 38 -2.57 9.91 12.66
N ARG A 39 -2.13 9.11 13.60
CA ARG A 39 -1.75 9.55 14.95
C ARG A 39 -0.49 10.42 14.98
N THR A 40 0.29 10.47 13.90
CA THR A 40 1.44 11.39 13.80
C THR A 40 1.03 12.82 13.45
N LYS A 41 -0.15 12.99 12.85
CA LYS A 41 -0.69 14.30 12.44
C LYS A 41 -1.84 14.79 13.31
N TRP A 42 -2.57 13.88 13.94
CA TRP A 42 -3.76 14.26 14.67
C TRP A 42 -3.96 13.39 15.91
N SER A 43 -4.05 14.06 17.06
CA SER A 43 -4.27 13.45 18.38
C SER A 43 -5.75 13.52 18.84
N GLY A 44 -6.61 14.17 18.04
CA GLY A 44 -8.03 14.32 18.39
C GLY A 44 -8.77 12.98 18.47
N GLU A 45 -9.88 12.98 19.18
CA GLU A 45 -10.76 11.82 19.30
C GLU A 45 -11.67 11.70 18.09
N VAL A 46 -11.94 10.49 17.66
CA VAL A 46 -12.95 10.15 16.66
C VAL A 46 -14.07 9.40 17.35
N THR A 47 -15.27 9.92 17.24
CA THR A 47 -16.46 9.22 17.73
C THR A 47 -16.80 8.06 16.82
N GLY A 48 -16.85 6.86 17.35
CA GLY A 48 -17.18 5.65 16.60
C GLY A 48 -16.78 4.39 17.34
N GLU A 49 -17.09 3.25 16.74
CA GLU A 49 -16.74 1.93 17.27
C GLU A 49 -15.34 1.55 16.79
N PRO A 50 -14.44 1.08 17.67
CA PRO A 50 -13.10 0.69 17.27
C PRO A 50 -13.10 -0.53 16.35
N VAL A 51 -12.18 -0.55 15.37
CA VAL A 51 -11.85 -1.77 14.63
C VAL A 51 -10.96 -2.63 15.53
N LEU A 52 -11.45 -3.80 15.94
CA LEU A 52 -10.83 -4.59 17.01
C LEU A 52 -9.41 -5.08 16.70
N TRP A 53 -9.04 -5.21 15.43
CA TRP A 53 -7.73 -5.67 14.97
C TRP A 53 -6.81 -4.53 14.45
N ALA A 54 -7.22 -3.26 14.64
CA ALA A 54 -6.41 -2.12 14.18
C ALA A 54 -6.49 -0.97 15.17
N SER A 55 -5.36 -0.59 15.75
CA SER A 55 -5.28 0.36 16.87
C SER A 55 -5.76 1.78 16.56
N ALA A 56 -5.74 2.17 15.28
CA ALA A 56 -6.19 3.49 14.81
C ALA A 56 -7.43 3.42 13.91
N GLY A 57 -8.03 2.22 13.79
CA GLY A 57 -9.23 2.00 12.99
C GLY A 57 -10.50 2.33 13.75
N VAL A 58 -11.44 3.03 13.10
CA VAL A 58 -12.73 3.42 13.69
C VAL A 58 -13.85 3.26 12.67
N TYR A 59 -14.94 2.59 13.05
CA TYR A 59 -16.19 2.57 12.28
C TYR A 59 -16.97 3.86 12.55
N LEU A 60 -17.45 4.47 11.49
CA LEU A 60 -18.33 5.62 11.56
C LEU A 60 -19.80 5.17 11.56
N SER A 61 -20.66 5.89 12.28
CA SER A 61 -22.10 5.61 12.30
C SER A 61 -22.79 5.88 10.98
N GLN A 62 -22.25 6.82 10.18
CA GLN A 62 -22.74 7.19 8.85
C GLN A 62 -21.57 7.62 7.96
N ARG A 63 -21.76 7.57 6.64
CA ARG A 63 -20.78 8.06 5.67
C ARG A 63 -20.86 9.57 5.51
N PRO A 64 -19.84 10.33 5.98
CA PRO A 64 -19.81 11.77 5.72
C PRO A 64 -19.37 12.06 4.27
N THR A 65 -19.55 13.31 3.84
CA THR A 65 -18.96 13.79 2.59
C THR A 65 -17.51 14.18 2.85
N PHE A 66 -16.61 13.23 2.78
CA PHE A 66 -15.19 13.39 3.13
C PHE A 66 -14.48 14.52 2.39
N THR A 67 -14.93 14.89 1.18
CA THR A 67 -14.36 15.99 0.40
C THR A 67 -14.60 17.38 1.01
N PHE A 68 -15.52 17.50 1.96
CA PHE A 68 -15.75 18.72 2.73
C PHE A 68 -15.07 18.69 4.12
N ASP A 69 -14.21 17.74 4.37
CA ASP A 69 -13.46 17.68 5.62
C ASP A 69 -11.99 18.10 5.38
N PRO A 70 -11.55 19.26 5.90
CA PRO A 70 -10.16 19.68 5.81
C PRO A 70 -9.17 18.68 6.39
N LEU A 71 -9.53 17.92 7.44
CA LEU A 71 -8.69 16.90 8.04
C LEU A 71 -8.40 15.72 7.10
N PHE A 72 -9.37 15.39 6.22
CA PHE A 72 -9.15 14.39 5.17
C PHE A 72 -8.08 14.85 4.18
N HIS A 73 -8.12 16.11 3.78
CA HIS A 73 -7.14 16.69 2.85
C HIS A 73 -5.77 16.89 3.50
N ALA A 74 -5.74 17.17 4.80
CA ALA A 74 -4.50 17.27 5.57
C ALA A 74 -3.83 15.90 5.86
N GLY A 75 -4.51 14.79 5.54
CA GLY A 75 -4.01 13.44 5.80
C GLY A 75 -4.04 13.04 7.28
N CYS A 76 -4.96 13.61 8.04
CA CYS A 76 -5.19 13.26 9.44
C CYS A 76 -5.86 11.88 9.59
N TYR A 77 -6.49 11.39 8.54
CA TYR A 77 -7.02 10.03 8.45
C TYR A 77 -7.11 9.54 6.99
N TYR A 78 -7.28 8.24 6.83
CA TYR A 78 -7.53 7.56 5.57
C TYR A 78 -8.87 6.81 5.64
N VAL A 79 -9.71 6.91 4.59
CA VAL A 79 -10.94 6.11 4.48
C VAL A 79 -10.53 4.72 4.02
N GLN A 80 -10.50 3.78 4.95
CA GLN A 80 -10.01 2.42 4.71
C GLN A 80 -11.04 1.39 5.15
N GLU A 81 -11.19 0.35 4.35
CA GLU A 81 -11.99 -0.81 4.66
C GLU A 81 -11.39 -1.58 5.85
N ALA A 82 -12.24 -1.95 6.82
CA ALA A 82 -11.79 -2.46 8.11
C ALA A 82 -11.08 -3.81 8.03
N SER A 83 -11.56 -4.77 7.21
CA SER A 83 -10.94 -6.10 7.09
C SER A 83 -9.50 -5.99 6.60
N SER A 84 -9.22 -5.07 5.67
CA SER A 84 -7.88 -4.82 5.14
C SER A 84 -6.90 -4.25 6.18
N MET A 85 -7.41 -3.70 7.29
CA MET A 85 -6.58 -3.23 8.40
C MET A 85 -5.94 -4.37 9.20
N PHE A 86 -6.34 -5.62 8.99
CA PHE A 86 -5.76 -6.78 9.68
C PHE A 86 -4.26 -6.97 9.41
N VAL A 87 -3.73 -6.36 8.36
CA VAL A 87 -2.27 -6.32 8.10
C VAL A 87 -1.48 -5.82 9.32
N GLU A 88 -2.08 -4.98 10.17
CA GLU A 88 -1.45 -4.50 11.41
C GLU A 88 -1.10 -5.65 12.35
N GLN A 89 -1.98 -6.66 12.49
CA GLN A 89 -1.73 -7.82 13.36
C GLN A 89 -0.53 -8.65 12.90
N VAL A 90 -0.35 -8.77 11.58
CA VAL A 90 0.82 -9.44 11.01
C VAL A 90 2.10 -8.70 11.37
N LEU A 91 2.14 -7.39 11.14
CA LEU A 91 3.31 -6.57 11.42
C LEU A 91 3.67 -6.59 12.91
N ARG A 92 2.67 -6.43 13.79
CA ARG A 92 2.86 -6.48 15.25
C ARG A 92 3.36 -7.84 15.74
N THR A 93 2.96 -8.92 15.06
CA THR A 93 3.37 -10.29 15.44
C THR A 93 4.80 -10.59 15.04
N TYR A 94 5.25 -10.14 13.87
CA TYR A 94 6.49 -10.62 13.26
C TYR A 94 7.56 -9.56 13.07
N ILE A 95 7.24 -8.26 13.13
CA ILE A 95 8.21 -7.19 12.88
C ILE A 95 8.58 -6.50 14.20
N THR A 96 9.76 -6.81 14.70
CA THR A 96 10.28 -6.30 15.98
C THR A 96 11.38 -5.25 15.84
N GLY A 97 11.90 -5.05 14.65
CA GLY A 97 12.98 -4.09 14.33
C GLY A 97 12.80 -3.45 12.97
N PRO A 98 13.70 -2.51 12.60
CA PRO A 98 13.66 -1.85 11.30
C PRO A 98 13.75 -2.83 10.13
N VAL A 99 12.95 -2.61 9.09
CA VAL A 99 12.87 -3.45 7.88
C VAL A 99 12.81 -2.60 6.62
N VAL A 100 13.23 -3.18 5.49
CA VAL A 100 12.92 -2.69 4.16
C VAL A 100 11.72 -3.50 3.65
N MET A 101 10.56 -2.85 3.56
CA MET A 101 9.30 -3.47 3.17
C MET A 101 8.85 -3.00 1.79
N LEU A 102 8.38 -3.94 0.98
CA LEU A 102 7.72 -3.66 -0.30
C LEU A 102 6.21 -3.91 -0.18
N ASP A 103 5.41 -2.93 -0.57
CA ASP A 103 3.99 -3.10 -0.92
C ASP A 103 3.91 -3.13 -2.45
N LEU A 104 3.70 -4.33 -3.01
CA LEU A 104 3.93 -4.61 -4.43
C LEU A 104 2.82 -4.11 -5.36
N CYS A 105 1.56 -4.14 -4.90
CA CYS A 105 0.37 -3.73 -5.65
C CYS A 105 -0.39 -2.65 -4.84
N ALA A 106 0.29 -1.55 -4.56
CA ALA A 106 0.01 -0.66 -3.45
C ALA A 106 -1.16 0.30 -3.64
N ALA A 107 -1.50 0.68 -4.90
CA ALA A 107 -2.52 1.70 -5.15
C ALA A 107 -3.92 1.27 -4.70
N PRO A 108 -4.68 2.20 -4.11
CA PRO A 108 -4.43 3.64 -4.00
C PRO A 108 -3.62 4.09 -2.77
N GLY A 109 -3.10 3.17 -1.91
CA GLY A 109 -2.25 3.52 -0.78
C GLY A 109 -2.86 3.29 0.61
N GLY A 110 -4.02 2.66 0.71
CA GLY A 110 -4.67 2.37 2.00
C GLY A 110 -3.82 1.47 2.88
N LYS A 111 -3.35 0.32 2.33
CA LYS A 111 -2.44 -0.58 3.03
C LYS A 111 -1.04 0.04 3.21
N SER A 112 -0.50 0.71 2.19
CA SER A 112 0.81 1.38 2.27
C SER A 112 0.89 2.42 3.39
N THR A 113 -0.09 3.33 3.48
CA THR A 113 -0.16 4.32 4.57
C THR A 113 -0.37 3.65 5.92
N HIS A 114 -1.08 2.53 5.97
CA HIS A 114 -1.28 1.75 7.19
C HIS A 114 0.02 1.11 7.66
N VAL A 115 0.68 0.33 6.80
CA VAL A 115 1.94 -0.34 7.18
C VAL A 115 3.00 0.68 7.57
N ARG A 116 3.09 1.83 6.89
CA ARG A 116 4.02 2.90 7.28
C ARG A 116 3.77 3.40 8.71
N SER A 117 2.52 3.49 9.16
CA SER A 117 2.18 3.90 10.53
C SER A 117 2.56 2.89 11.60
N VAL A 118 2.68 1.61 11.24
CA VAL A 118 2.93 0.50 12.17
C VAL A 118 4.39 0.06 12.17
N LEU A 119 5.08 0.23 11.04
CA LEU A 119 6.49 -0.15 10.92
C LEU A 119 7.37 0.56 11.95
N PRO A 120 8.33 -0.14 12.56
CA PRO A 120 9.31 0.44 13.48
C PRO A 120 10.05 1.62 12.87
N VAL A 121 10.48 2.55 13.74
CA VAL A 121 11.37 3.65 13.35
C VAL A 121 12.62 3.09 12.69
N GLY A 122 13.10 3.75 11.63
CA GLY A 122 14.23 3.27 10.82
C GLY A 122 13.86 2.24 9.76
N SER A 123 12.56 1.93 9.56
CA SER A 123 12.10 1.11 8.44
C SER A 123 11.88 1.95 7.18
N LEU A 124 12.11 1.35 6.01
CA LEU A 124 11.81 1.94 4.70
C LEU A 124 10.61 1.22 4.07
N LEU A 125 9.65 1.98 3.56
CA LEU A 125 8.56 1.46 2.73
C LEU A 125 8.81 1.78 1.26
N VAL A 126 8.84 0.75 0.43
CA VAL A 126 8.73 0.86 -1.04
C VAL A 126 7.30 0.50 -1.42
N ALA A 127 6.60 1.37 -2.12
CA ALA A 127 5.23 1.17 -2.56
C ALA A 127 5.18 1.20 -4.09
N ASN A 128 4.80 0.08 -4.71
CA ASN A 128 4.80 -0.08 -6.15
C ASN A 128 3.40 -0.17 -6.74
N GLU A 129 3.24 0.34 -7.94
CA GLU A 129 2.02 0.17 -8.74
C GLU A 129 2.37 0.17 -10.23
N VAL A 130 1.90 -0.87 -10.95
CA VAL A 130 2.18 -1.05 -12.37
C VAL A 130 1.45 -0.03 -13.25
N MET A 131 0.24 0.36 -12.87
CA MET A 131 -0.56 1.33 -13.62
C MET A 131 -0.12 2.76 -13.32
N ARG A 132 0.36 3.48 -14.34
CA ARG A 132 0.94 4.82 -14.19
C ARG A 132 0.00 5.83 -13.53
N ASN A 133 -1.26 5.87 -13.93
CA ASN A 133 -2.25 6.78 -13.33
C ASN A 133 -2.50 6.45 -11.86
N ARG A 134 -2.59 5.16 -11.51
CA ARG A 134 -2.76 4.71 -10.12
C ARG A 134 -1.52 4.95 -9.27
N SER A 135 -0.30 4.87 -9.86
CA SER A 135 0.93 5.18 -9.14
C SER A 135 1.04 6.66 -8.75
N GLN A 136 0.43 7.58 -9.51
CA GLN A 136 0.33 8.99 -9.13
C GLN A 136 -0.61 9.17 -7.91
N VAL A 137 -1.78 8.53 -7.92
CA VAL A 137 -2.71 8.55 -6.78
C VAL A 137 -2.05 7.96 -5.52
N LEU A 138 -1.29 6.87 -5.67
CA LEU A 138 -0.50 6.28 -4.59
C LEU A 138 0.51 7.29 -4.02
N ALA A 139 1.27 7.97 -4.89
CA ALA A 139 2.24 8.98 -4.48
C ALA A 139 1.55 10.15 -3.73
N GLU A 140 0.43 10.67 -4.24
CA GLU A 140 -0.35 11.72 -3.59
C GLU A 140 -0.83 11.31 -2.19
N ASN A 141 -1.31 10.08 -2.03
CA ASN A 141 -1.78 9.58 -0.73
C ASN A 141 -0.63 9.37 0.27
N LEU A 142 0.53 8.90 -0.17
CA LEU A 142 1.72 8.76 0.68
C LEU A 142 2.34 10.12 1.04
N ILE A 143 2.39 11.07 0.11
CA ILE A 143 2.77 12.47 0.37
C ILE A 143 1.82 13.06 1.41
N LYS A 144 0.52 12.92 1.21
CA LYS A 144 -0.50 13.39 2.15
C LYS A 144 -0.37 12.72 3.53
N TRP A 145 0.07 11.46 3.59
CA TRP A 145 0.32 10.77 4.85
C TRP A 145 1.50 11.36 5.63
N GLY A 146 2.58 11.75 4.93
CA GLY A 146 3.59 12.69 5.42
C GLY A 146 4.90 12.09 5.91
N ASN A 147 5.09 10.78 5.90
CA ASN A 147 6.36 10.15 6.30
C ASN A 147 7.43 10.30 5.20
N ALA A 148 8.68 10.51 5.61
CA ALA A 148 9.82 10.66 4.71
C ALA A 148 10.44 9.33 4.26
N GLU A 149 10.31 8.25 5.06
CA GLU A 149 10.90 6.94 4.79
C GLU A 149 10.04 6.14 3.81
N VAL A 150 9.79 6.71 2.63
CA VAL A 150 8.94 6.15 1.58
C VAL A 150 9.57 6.34 0.20
N VAL A 151 9.46 5.29 -0.64
CA VAL A 151 9.78 5.32 -2.07
C VAL A 151 8.57 4.81 -2.84
N VAL A 152 8.08 5.56 -3.82
CA VAL A 152 7.00 5.13 -4.72
C VAL A 152 7.58 4.80 -6.08
N THR A 153 7.23 3.62 -6.61
CA THR A 153 7.70 3.12 -7.90
C THR A 153 6.55 2.81 -8.86
N ASN A 154 6.85 2.81 -10.15
CA ASN A 154 5.89 2.44 -11.20
C ASN A 154 6.52 1.38 -12.10
N ASN A 155 6.45 0.12 -11.67
CA ASN A 155 7.15 -1.01 -12.28
C ASN A 155 6.25 -2.25 -12.36
N ASP A 156 6.49 -3.11 -13.36
CA ASP A 156 5.97 -4.48 -13.36
C ASP A 156 6.71 -5.29 -12.27
N PRO A 157 6.07 -6.27 -11.60
CA PRO A 157 6.75 -7.16 -10.66
C PRO A 157 8.03 -7.81 -11.20
N ALA A 158 8.09 -8.10 -12.48
CA ALA A 158 9.28 -8.66 -13.14
C ALA A 158 10.50 -7.71 -13.10
N ASP A 159 10.30 -6.41 -13.01
CA ASP A 159 11.41 -5.45 -12.90
C ASP A 159 12.18 -5.58 -11.58
N PHE A 160 11.56 -6.20 -10.55
CA PHE A 160 12.17 -6.43 -9.24
C PHE A 160 13.08 -7.66 -9.18
N THR A 161 13.12 -8.50 -10.21
CA THR A 161 13.94 -9.73 -10.23
C THR A 161 15.44 -9.46 -10.12
N SER A 162 15.89 -8.26 -10.52
CA SER A 162 17.29 -7.81 -10.35
C SER A 162 17.64 -7.44 -8.91
N LEU A 163 16.63 -7.17 -8.07
CA LEU A 163 16.79 -6.77 -6.66
C LEU A 163 16.81 -8.00 -5.73
N THR A 164 17.71 -8.93 -5.99
CA THR A 164 17.80 -10.20 -5.23
C THR A 164 18.03 -9.95 -3.74
N GLU A 165 17.15 -10.54 -2.89
CA GLU A 165 17.27 -10.53 -1.43
C GLU A 165 17.36 -9.12 -0.79
N VAL A 166 16.58 -8.16 -1.33
CA VAL A 166 16.56 -6.78 -0.83
C VAL A 166 15.52 -6.57 0.26
N PHE A 167 14.35 -7.19 0.14
CA PHE A 167 13.23 -6.92 1.02
C PHE A 167 13.14 -7.92 2.19
N ASP A 168 12.94 -7.40 3.40
CA ASP A 168 12.65 -8.19 4.59
C ASP A 168 11.19 -8.65 4.60
N VAL A 169 10.29 -7.81 4.06
CA VAL A 169 8.84 -8.04 3.98
C VAL A 169 8.32 -7.64 2.62
N VAL A 170 7.50 -8.49 2.01
CA VAL A 170 6.71 -8.17 0.82
C VAL A 170 5.24 -8.32 1.16
N LEU A 171 4.46 -7.25 0.97
CA LEU A 171 3.00 -7.28 0.95
C LEU A 171 2.56 -7.40 -0.52
N ALA A 172 1.89 -8.48 -0.84
CA ALA A 172 1.32 -8.77 -2.15
C ALA A 172 -0.22 -8.79 -2.04
N ASP A 173 -0.82 -7.59 -2.04
CA ASP A 173 -2.27 -7.41 -2.18
C ASP A 173 -2.61 -7.47 -3.66
N VAL A 174 -2.70 -8.70 -4.17
CA VAL A 174 -2.68 -8.95 -5.61
C VAL A 174 -4.00 -8.63 -6.30
N PRO A 175 -3.99 -8.21 -7.57
CA PRO A 175 -5.20 -8.09 -8.38
C PRO A 175 -5.95 -9.42 -8.40
N CYS A 176 -7.25 -9.40 -8.08
CA CYS A 176 -8.11 -10.58 -7.95
C CYS A 176 -9.45 -10.39 -8.66
N SER A 177 -10.30 -11.41 -8.66
CA SER A 177 -11.64 -11.37 -9.27
C SER A 177 -12.62 -10.42 -8.59
N GLY A 178 -12.29 -9.95 -7.36
CA GLY A 178 -13.02 -8.87 -6.70
C GLY A 178 -14.36 -9.25 -6.10
N GLU A 179 -14.64 -10.51 -5.79
CA GLU A 179 -15.91 -10.97 -5.19
C GLU A 179 -16.23 -10.23 -3.88
N GLY A 180 -15.22 -9.87 -3.10
CA GLY A 180 -15.35 -9.08 -1.89
C GLY A 180 -15.74 -7.62 -2.11
N MET A 181 -15.79 -7.16 -3.37
CA MET A 181 -16.21 -5.81 -3.73
C MET A 181 -17.67 -5.73 -4.19
N PHE A 182 -18.36 -6.86 -4.36
CA PHE A 182 -19.72 -6.91 -4.92
C PHE A 182 -20.70 -5.96 -4.24
N ARG A 183 -20.63 -5.84 -2.92
CA ARG A 183 -21.50 -4.93 -2.16
C ARG A 183 -21.25 -3.44 -2.44
N LYS A 184 -20.02 -3.09 -2.84
CA LYS A 184 -19.58 -1.69 -3.05
C LYS A 184 -19.55 -1.28 -4.51
N ASP A 185 -19.29 -2.22 -5.39
CA ASP A 185 -19.02 -1.95 -6.80
C ASP A 185 -19.86 -2.87 -7.69
N PRO A 186 -20.95 -2.34 -8.28
CA PRO A 186 -21.77 -3.11 -9.22
C PRO A 186 -20.97 -3.59 -10.45
N VAL A 187 -19.93 -2.85 -10.88
CA VAL A 187 -19.09 -3.24 -12.01
C VAL A 187 -18.34 -4.53 -11.71
N ALA A 188 -17.91 -4.74 -10.46
CA ALA A 188 -17.26 -5.98 -10.06
C ALA A 188 -18.18 -7.20 -10.23
N VAL A 189 -19.51 -7.03 -10.06
CA VAL A 189 -20.49 -8.08 -10.29
C VAL A 189 -20.68 -8.37 -11.78
N GLU A 190 -20.69 -7.30 -12.62
CA GLU A 190 -20.88 -7.41 -14.07
C GLU A 190 -19.67 -8.03 -14.77
N GLU A 191 -18.46 -7.70 -14.33
CA GLU A 191 -17.20 -8.20 -14.90
C GLU A 191 -16.82 -9.59 -14.38
N TRP A 192 -17.47 -10.07 -13.34
CA TRP A 192 -17.12 -11.35 -12.74
C TRP A 192 -17.52 -12.53 -13.65
N SER A 193 -16.61 -13.47 -13.82
CA SER A 193 -16.84 -14.76 -14.49
C SER A 193 -15.86 -15.80 -13.98
N THR A 194 -16.17 -17.07 -14.19
CA THR A 194 -15.24 -18.18 -13.88
C THR A 194 -13.94 -18.07 -14.68
N ASP A 195 -13.99 -17.61 -15.92
CA ASP A 195 -12.80 -17.37 -16.74
C ASP A 195 -11.93 -16.25 -16.16
N ASN A 196 -12.56 -15.16 -15.68
CA ASN A 196 -11.83 -14.07 -15.03
C ASN A 196 -11.14 -14.53 -13.73
N VAL A 197 -11.78 -15.41 -12.94
CA VAL A 197 -11.15 -16.04 -11.76
C VAL A 197 -9.88 -16.80 -12.17
N GLN A 198 -9.92 -17.59 -13.27
CA GLN A 198 -8.74 -18.31 -13.75
C GLN A 198 -7.62 -17.38 -14.25
N VAL A 199 -7.97 -16.31 -14.95
CA VAL A 199 -7.01 -15.30 -15.41
C VAL A 199 -6.36 -14.60 -14.21
N CYS A 200 -7.13 -14.23 -13.19
CA CYS A 200 -6.62 -13.63 -11.96
C CYS A 200 -5.69 -14.58 -11.21
N TRP A 201 -6.11 -15.82 -11.01
CA TRP A 201 -5.32 -16.87 -10.38
C TRP A 201 -3.94 -17.09 -11.05
N GLN A 202 -3.90 -17.19 -12.37
CA GLN A 202 -2.64 -17.32 -13.12
C GLN A 202 -1.76 -16.07 -13.00
N ARG A 203 -2.37 -14.88 -13.09
CA ARG A 203 -1.67 -13.59 -12.91
C ARG A 203 -1.03 -13.48 -11.54
N GLN A 204 -1.73 -13.88 -10.49
CA GLN A 204 -1.22 -13.87 -9.12
C GLN A 204 0.01 -14.74 -8.96
N ARG A 205 0.01 -15.96 -9.52
CA ARG A 205 1.17 -16.86 -9.51
C ARG A 205 2.37 -16.26 -10.24
N ARG A 206 2.14 -15.61 -11.39
CA ARG A 206 3.20 -14.90 -12.11
C ARG A 206 3.80 -13.78 -11.24
N ILE A 207 2.96 -12.93 -10.65
CA ILE A 207 3.38 -11.84 -9.78
C ILE A 207 4.23 -12.34 -8.61
N LEU A 208 3.79 -13.43 -7.97
CA LEU A 208 4.48 -14.03 -6.83
C LEU A 208 5.81 -14.67 -7.22
N ALA A 209 5.86 -15.37 -8.35
CA ALA A 209 7.10 -15.94 -8.88
C ALA A 209 8.13 -14.85 -9.25
N ASP A 210 7.67 -13.77 -9.89
CA ASP A 210 8.52 -12.64 -10.30
C ASP A 210 9.14 -11.92 -9.10
N ILE A 211 8.37 -11.73 -8.00
CA ILE A 211 8.87 -11.01 -6.82
C ILE A 211 9.67 -11.89 -5.86
N TRP A 212 9.52 -13.21 -5.92
CA TRP A 212 10.11 -14.13 -4.95
C TRP A 212 11.63 -14.00 -4.78
N PRO A 213 12.44 -13.79 -5.85
CA PRO A 213 13.88 -13.56 -5.69
C PRO A 213 14.22 -12.32 -4.87
N ALA A 214 13.38 -11.28 -4.90
CA ALA A 214 13.62 -10.03 -4.19
C ALA A 214 13.38 -10.11 -2.68
N LEU A 215 12.62 -11.10 -2.22
CA LEU A 215 12.42 -11.39 -0.80
C LEU A 215 13.65 -12.10 -0.23
N LYS A 216 14.16 -11.63 0.92
CA LYS A 216 15.29 -12.27 1.63
C LYS A 216 14.94 -13.68 2.10
N PRO A 217 15.91 -14.60 2.22
CA PRO A 217 15.75 -15.82 3.00
C PRO A 217 15.31 -15.48 4.43
N GLY A 218 14.30 -16.17 4.95
CA GLY A 218 13.67 -15.85 6.24
C GLY A 218 12.71 -14.64 6.22
N GLY A 219 12.64 -13.93 5.11
CA GLY A 219 11.73 -12.78 4.91
C GLY A 219 10.26 -13.20 4.84
N LEU A 220 9.37 -12.25 5.08
CA LEU A 220 7.92 -12.47 5.15
C LEU A 220 7.23 -12.06 3.86
N LEU A 221 6.38 -12.94 3.33
CA LEU A 221 5.36 -12.63 2.35
C LEU A 221 4.01 -12.51 3.05
N ILE A 222 3.36 -11.37 2.92
CA ILE A 222 1.97 -11.14 3.31
C ILE A 222 1.15 -11.18 2.03
N TYR A 223 0.42 -12.27 1.83
CA TYR A 223 -0.43 -12.47 0.66
C TYR A 223 -1.87 -12.08 0.99
N SER A 224 -2.51 -11.26 0.17
CA SER A 224 -3.91 -10.88 0.37
C SER A 224 -4.67 -10.70 -0.93
N THR A 225 -5.98 -10.94 -0.85
CA THR A 225 -6.96 -10.73 -1.94
C THR A 225 -8.25 -10.14 -1.37
N CYS A 226 -9.08 -9.55 -2.23
CA CYS A 226 -10.45 -9.18 -1.91
C CYS A 226 -11.44 -10.12 -2.61
N THR A 227 -11.28 -11.42 -2.47
CA THR A 227 -12.17 -12.43 -3.06
C THR A 227 -12.51 -13.52 -2.04
N TYR A 228 -13.43 -14.41 -2.41
CA TYR A 228 -13.86 -15.53 -1.55
C TYR A 228 -13.43 -16.88 -2.11
N ASN A 229 -13.10 -16.99 -3.40
CA ASN A 229 -12.88 -18.28 -4.04
C ASN A 229 -11.57 -18.93 -3.61
N ARG A 230 -11.59 -20.26 -3.56
CA ARG A 230 -10.46 -21.07 -3.11
C ARG A 230 -9.29 -21.08 -4.11
N GLU A 231 -9.55 -20.81 -5.38
CA GLU A 231 -8.55 -20.78 -6.44
C GLU A 231 -7.51 -19.70 -6.17
N GLU A 232 -8.00 -18.49 -5.93
CA GLU A 232 -7.15 -17.31 -5.68
C GLU A 232 -6.64 -17.25 -4.25
N ASP A 233 -7.27 -17.93 -3.32
CA ASP A 233 -6.97 -17.92 -1.90
C ASP A 233 -6.13 -19.14 -1.49
N GLU A 234 -6.73 -20.18 -0.91
CA GLU A 234 -5.99 -21.31 -0.34
C GLU A 234 -5.14 -22.07 -1.34
N LYS A 235 -5.59 -22.23 -2.61
CA LYS A 235 -4.80 -22.93 -3.63
C LYS A 235 -3.53 -22.16 -4.01
N ASN A 236 -3.57 -20.82 -3.94
CA ASN A 236 -2.36 -20.02 -4.12
C ASN A 236 -1.43 -20.12 -2.91
N VAL A 237 -1.99 -20.09 -1.68
CA VAL A 237 -1.19 -20.27 -0.46
C VAL A 237 -0.49 -21.63 -0.46
N ALA A 238 -1.19 -22.72 -0.81
CA ALA A 238 -0.60 -24.04 -0.96
C ALA A 238 0.50 -24.05 -2.02
N TRP A 239 0.26 -23.45 -3.18
CA TRP A 239 1.24 -23.36 -4.25
C TRP A 239 2.50 -22.56 -3.84
N ILE A 240 2.35 -21.45 -3.09
CA ILE A 240 3.51 -20.70 -2.56
C ILE A 240 4.32 -21.56 -1.59
N ALA A 241 3.64 -22.32 -0.73
CA ALA A 241 4.30 -23.22 0.21
C ALA A 241 5.06 -24.33 -0.50
N ASP A 242 4.41 -25.00 -1.46
CA ASP A 242 4.94 -26.20 -2.13
C ASP A 242 5.99 -25.85 -3.19
N GLU A 243 5.70 -24.88 -4.08
CA GLU A 243 6.52 -24.61 -5.25
C GLU A 243 7.60 -23.54 -4.97
N LEU A 244 7.31 -22.54 -4.11
CA LEU A 244 8.27 -21.50 -3.74
C LEU A 244 9.02 -21.81 -2.44
N GLY A 245 8.67 -22.89 -1.74
CA GLY A 245 9.34 -23.36 -0.55
C GLY A 245 9.13 -22.44 0.66
N ALA A 246 7.88 -22.02 0.92
CA ALA A 246 7.54 -21.15 2.04
C ALA A 246 6.89 -21.91 3.20
N GLU A 247 7.17 -21.47 4.42
CA GLU A 247 6.48 -21.87 5.63
C GLU A 247 5.25 -20.98 5.84
N ILE A 248 4.05 -21.56 6.07
CA ILE A 248 2.83 -20.80 6.38
C ILE A 248 2.80 -20.50 7.87
N LEU A 249 2.63 -19.23 8.23
CA LEU A 249 2.74 -18.75 9.60
C LEU A 249 1.39 -18.39 10.20
N LYS A 250 1.27 -18.56 11.53
CA LYS A 250 0.04 -18.29 12.29
C LYS A 250 0.08 -16.90 12.93
N VAL A 251 -0.93 -16.06 12.69
CA VAL A 251 -1.18 -14.81 13.42
C VAL A 251 -2.20 -15.06 14.54
N PRO A 252 -2.00 -14.56 15.75
CA PRO A 252 -2.98 -14.67 16.81
C PRO A 252 -4.29 -13.96 16.43
N VAL A 253 -5.41 -14.65 16.62
CA VAL A 253 -6.77 -14.13 16.37
C VAL A 253 -7.64 -14.51 17.56
N VAL A 254 -8.47 -13.60 18.02
CA VAL A 254 -9.47 -13.89 19.06
C VAL A 254 -10.82 -14.19 18.39
N SER A 255 -11.59 -15.09 19.00
CA SER A 255 -12.86 -15.60 18.44
C SER A 255 -13.91 -14.51 18.20
N GLU A 256 -13.89 -13.47 19.05
CA GLU A 256 -14.81 -12.35 19.03
C GLU A 256 -14.67 -11.46 17.77
N TRP A 257 -13.56 -11.58 17.07
CA TRP A 257 -13.36 -10.85 15.79
C TRP A 257 -14.17 -11.41 14.63
N GLY A 258 -14.69 -12.66 14.78
CA GLY A 258 -15.46 -13.31 13.73
C GLY A 258 -14.66 -13.75 12.49
N ILE A 259 -13.33 -13.59 12.52
CA ILE A 259 -12.41 -14.01 11.47
C ILE A 259 -12.35 -15.54 11.44
N ILE A 260 -12.49 -16.14 10.26
CA ILE A 260 -12.45 -17.58 10.11
C ILE A 260 -11.18 -18.04 9.40
N GLY A 261 -10.89 -19.34 9.53
CA GLY A 261 -9.73 -19.97 8.91
C GLY A 261 -10.02 -20.54 7.53
N ASN A 262 -9.27 -21.59 7.21
CA ASN A 262 -9.30 -22.32 5.95
C ASN A 262 -10.65 -22.99 5.70
N LEU A 263 -11.25 -22.77 4.54
CA LEU A 263 -12.49 -23.39 4.09
C LEU A 263 -12.28 -24.41 2.95
N ALA A 264 -11.04 -24.61 2.50
CA ALA A 264 -10.71 -25.56 1.44
C ALA A 264 -10.34 -26.97 1.96
N GLY A 265 -10.51 -27.22 3.26
CA GLY A 265 -10.23 -28.52 3.89
C GLY A 265 -8.75 -28.80 4.15
N GLN A 266 -7.86 -27.81 3.95
CA GLN A 266 -6.43 -27.93 4.21
C GLN A 266 -6.12 -27.48 5.64
N ASN A 267 -5.12 -28.07 6.26
CA ASN A 267 -4.76 -27.79 7.66
C ASN A 267 -3.59 -26.79 7.77
N PHE A 268 -3.79 -25.58 7.23
CA PHE A 268 -2.86 -24.48 7.43
C PHE A 268 -3.59 -23.16 7.74
N PRO A 269 -2.95 -22.24 8.49
CA PRO A 269 -3.60 -21.00 8.91
C PRO A 269 -3.74 -20.00 7.75
N VAL A 270 -4.97 -19.51 7.58
CA VAL A 270 -5.34 -18.38 6.74
C VAL A 270 -6.42 -17.58 7.44
N TYR A 271 -6.69 -16.37 6.98
CA TYR A 271 -7.63 -15.44 7.61
C TYR A 271 -8.63 -14.94 6.58
N ARG A 272 -9.90 -15.31 6.78
CA ARG A 272 -11.03 -14.95 5.92
C ARG A 272 -11.98 -14.01 6.65
N PHE A 273 -12.29 -12.93 5.98
CA PHE A 273 -13.26 -11.94 6.41
C PHE A 273 -14.49 -12.05 5.53
N LEU A 274 -15.61 -12.43 6.14
CA LEU A 274 -16.88 -12.60 5.44
C LEU A 274 -17.90 -11.59 5.99
N PRO A 275 -18.59 -10.82 5.16
CA PRO A 275 -19.47 -9.73 5.59
C PRO A 275 -20.59 -10.12 6.59
N HIS A 276 -20.99 -11.38 6.60
CA HIS A 276 -21.98 -11.89 7.56
C HIS A 276 -21.38 -12.25 8.94
N ARG A 277 -20.04 -12.22 9.08
CA ARG A 277 -19.34 -12.56 10.34
C ARG A 277 -18.57 -11.39 10.91
N VAL A 278 -18.09 -10.51 10.04
CA VAL A 278 -17.30 -9.33 10.42
C VAL A 278 -17.97 -8.07 9.91
N LYS A 279 -17.79 -6.97 10.63
CA LYS A 279 -18.23 -5.66 10.19
C LYS A 279 -17.25 -5.10 9.16
N GLY A 280 -17.27 -5.65 7.94
CA GLY A 280 -16.32 -5.33 6.87
C GLY A 280 -16.71 -5.95 5.54
N GLU A 281 -15.83 -5.84 4.56
CA GLU A 281 -15.97 -6.46 3.25
C GLU A 281 -15.23 -7.79 3.17
N GLY A 282 -15.38 -8.46 2.04
CA GLY A 282 -14.62 -9.67 1.74
C GLY A 282 -13.13 -9.39 1.65
N PHE A 283 -12.36 -10.15 2.42
CA PHE A 283 -10.91 -10.06 2.43
C PHE A 283 -10.31 -11.40 2.84
N PHE A 284 -9.18 -11.72 2.24
CA PHE A 284 -8.37 -12.89 2.57
C PHE A 284 -6.94 -12.48 2.84
N LEU A 285 -6.31 -13.11 3.82
CA LEU A 285 -4.90 -12.90 4.12
C LEU A 285 -4.23 -14.20 4.57
N ALA A 286 -3.00 -14.40 4.11
CA ALA A 286 -2.08 -15.43 4.60
C ALA A 286 -0.68 -14.85 4.80
N VAL A 287 0.05 -15.41 5.75
CA VAL A 287 1.43 -15.00 6.05
C VAL A 287 2.35 -16.19 5.81
N LEU A 288 3.40 -15.96 5.03
CA LEU A 288 4.36 -17.00 4.69
C LEU A 288 5.78 -16.49 4.94
N ARG A 289 6.69 -17.41 5.27
CA ARG A 289 8.10 -17.11 5.42
C ARG A 289 8.90 -17.85 4.38
N LYS A 290 9.74 -17.14 3.63
CA LYS A 290 10.69 -17.76 2.71
C LYS A 290 11.69 -18.60 3.48
N SER A 291 11.80 -19.89 3.14
CA SER A 291 12.73 -20.79 3.80
C SER A 291 14.17 -20.28 3.68
N ALA A 292 14.93 -20.39 4.78
CA ALA A 292 16.35 -19.99 4.81
C ALA A 292 17.27 -20.99 4.09
N ALA A 293 16.80 -22.22 3.87
CA ALA A 293 17.54 -23.28 3.20
C ALA A 293 16.92 -23.52 1.81
N ILE A 294 17.82 -23.55 0.81
CA ILE A 294 17.64 -23.99 -0.60
C ILE A 294 17.64 -22.81 -1.58
N SER A 295 18.84 -22.50 -2.09
CA SER A 295 18.97 -21.98 -3.45
C SER A 295 18.60 -23.09 -4.44
N HIS A 296 17.34 -23.45 -4.55
CA HIS A 296 16.86 -24.17 -5.72
C HIS A 296 16.60 -23.15 -6.81
N ALA A 297 17.38 -23.25 -7.88
CA ALA A 297 17.01 -22.62 -9.14
C ALA A 297 15.58 -23.09 -9.45
N VAL A 298 14.62 -22.19 -9.31
CA VAL A 298 13.24 -22.45 -9.75
C VAL A 298 13.33 -22.69 -11.25
N PRO A 299 12.95 -23.85 -11.78
CA PRO A 299 12.92 -24.06 -13.21
C PRO A 299 11.93 -23.05 -13.79
N CYS A 300 12.38 -22.19 -14.69
CA CYS A 300 11.54 -21.30 -15.44
C CYS A 300 10.52 -22.13 -16.22
N ILE A 301 9.27 -22.20 -15.73
CA ILE A 301 8.16 -22.95 -16.38
C ILE A 301 7.75 -22.30 -17.71
N CYS A 302 8.35 -21.17 -18.07
CA CYS A 302 8.04 -20.43 -19.30
C CYS A 302 9.02 -20.64 -20.46
N CYS A 303 9.96 -21.60 -20.36
CA CYS A 303 10.83 -21.91 -21.50
C CYS A 303 10.16 -22.91 -22.45
N ARG A 304 9.13 -22.47 -23.20
CA ARG A 304 8.87 -23.03 -24.51
C ARG A 304 9.78 -22.33 -25.52
N ASP A 305 10.48 -23.16 -26.28
CA ASP A 305 11.36 -22.77 -27.36
C ASP A 305 10.68 -21.82 -28.35
N ASP A 306 10.95 -20.54 -28.23
CA ASP A 306 10.92 -19.62 -29.35
C ASP A 306 12.20 -18.79 -29.32
N LYS A 307 13.17 -19.30 -30.07
CA LYS A 307 14.41 -18.56 -30.37
C LYS A 307 14.09 -17.39 -31.30
N GLU A 308 13.38 -16.39 -30.81
CA GLU A 308 13.43 -15.07 -31.44
C GLU A 308 14.54 -14.24 -30.80
N LYS A 309 15.48 -13.89 -31.67
CA LYS A 309 16.63 -13.04 -31.38
C LYS A 309 16.14 -11.67 -30.87
N ILE A 310 15.94 -11.51 -29.56
CA ILE A 310 15.86 -10.19 -28.95
C ILE A 310 17.27 -9.62 -28.97
N THR A 311 17.55 -8.83 -29.98
CA THR A 311 18.73 -7.97 -30.03
C THR A 311 18.74 -7.09 -28.80
N LYS A 312 19.67 -7.36 -27.91
CA LYS A 312 20.02 -6.48 -26.78
C LYS A 312 20.44 -5.12 -27.36
N LYS A 313 19.50 -4.21 -27.55
CA LYS A 313 19.82 -2.80 -27.64
C LYS A 313 20.35 -2.41 -26.26
N LYS A 314 21.68 -2.46 -26.11
CA LYS A 314 22.36 -1.77 -25.01
C LYS A 314 21.84 -0.32 -25.03
N ARG A 315 20.93 0.02 -24.11
CA ARG A 315 20.72 1.41 -23.75
C ARG A 315 22.06 1.89 -23.25
N LYS A 316 22.75 2.72 -24.01
CA LYS A 316 23.86 3.53 -23.54
C LYS A 316 23.29 4.38 -22.41
N GLY A 317 23.39 3.85 -21.18
CA GLY A 317 23.15 4.63 -19.99
C GLY A 317 24.22 5.70 -19.98
N GLU A 318 23.81 6.95 -20.12
CA GLU A 318 24.62 8.05 -19.64
C GLU A 318 24.99 7.73 -18.20
N LYS A 319 26.28 7.51 -17.96
CA LYS A 319 26.84 7.53 -16.61
C LYS A 319 26.59 8.95 -16.09
N ARG A 320 25.42 9.18 -15.48
CA ARG A 320 25.17 10.41 -14.74
C ARG A 320 26.15 10.41 -13.59
N ASN A 321 27.14 11.28 -13.67
CA ASN A 321 28.02 11.60 -12.57
C ASN A 321 27.16 11.99 -11.35
N LEU A 322 27.15 11.12 -10.34
CA LEU A 322 26.44 11.28 -9.07
C LEU A 322 27.02 12.41 -8.17
N SER A 323 27.96 13.22 -8.67
CA SER A 323 28.80 14.07 -7.82
C SER A 323 28.67 15.59 -8.00
N GLN A 324 27.69 16.11 -8.74
CA GLN A 324 27.40 17.54 -8.72
C GLN A 324 25.94 17.78 -8.32
N VAL A 325 25.74 17.99 -7.01
CA VAL A 325 24.48 18.56 -6.49
C VAL A 325 24.39 19.97 -7.07
N ALA A 326 23.41 20.24 -7.95
CA ALA A 326 23.17 21.60 -8.40
C ALA A 326 22.95 22.49 -7.17
N PRO A 327 23.59 23.69 -7.11
CA PRO A 327 23.47 24.54 -5.94
C PRO A 327 22.03 25.00 -5.75
N PHE A 328 21.51 24.89 -4.55
CA PHE A 328 20.26 25.48 -4.10
C PHE A 328 20.50 26.34 -2.85
N PRO A 329 19.61 27.29 -2.52
CA PRO A 329 19.76 28.14 -1.35
C PRO A 329 19.89 27.33 -0.06
N LYS A 330 20.84 27.70 0.82
CA LYS A 330 21.14 26.97 2.06
C LYS A 330 19.97 27.00 3.05
N GLU A 331 19.22 28.09 3.06
CA GLU A 331 18.04 28.32 3.90
C GLU A 331 16.94 27.27 3.68
N VAL A 332 16.89 26.64 2.51
CA VAL A 332 15.92 25.55 2.19
C VAL A 332 16.08 24.36 3.15
N LYS A 333 17.28 24.16 3.69
CA LYS A 333 17.51 23.08 4.67
C LYS A 333 16.79 23.34 5.99
N SER A 334 16.66 24.62 6.40
CA SER A 334 15.96 24.98 7.64
C SER A 334 14.45 24.73 7.60
N TRP A 335 13.90 24.41 6.43
CA TRP A 335 12.48 24.04 6.27
C TRP A 335 12.15 22.64 6.77
N LEU A 336 13.18 21.81 7.02
CA LEU A 336 13.00 20.50 7.66
C LEU A 336 13.52 20.52 9.10
N LYS A 337 12.84 19.77 9.97
CA LYS A 337 13.39 19.35 11.24
C LYS A 337 14.58 18.42 10.98
N GLN A 338 15.63 18.53 11.81
CA GLN A 338 16.79 17.63 11.74
C GLN A 338 17.33 17.47 10.31
N ALA A 339 17.54 18.58 9.60
CA ALA A 339 17.97 18.59 8.20
C ALA A 339 19.28 17.81 7.95
N GLU A 340 20.11 17.63 8.99
CA GLU A 340 21.34 16.80 9.00
C GLU A 340 21.08 15.32 8.79
N ASP A 341 19.88 14.82 9.10
CA ASP A 341 19.49 13.43 8.90
C ASP A 341 19.08 13.13 7.44
N PHE A 342 19.15 14.14 6.56
CA PHE A 342 18.71 14.03 5.17
C PHE A 342 19.84 14.37 4.18
N ARG A 343 19.92 13.56 3.12
CA ARG A 343 20.61 13.94 1.89
C ARG A 343 19.67 14.75 1.02
N PHE A 344 20.14 15.98 0.70
CA PHE A 344 19.44 16.83 -0.27
C PHE A 344 20.03 16.64 -1.65
N GLU A 345 19.17 16.51 -2.65
CA GLU A 345 19.56 16.41 -4.05
C GLU A 345 18.61 17.20 -4.95
N VAL A 346 19.12 17.61 -6.12
CA VAL A 346 18.31 18.26 -7.16
C VAL A 346 18.03 17.25 -8.27
N ARG A 347 16.74 17.05 -8.58
CA ARG A 347 16.27 16.21 -9.68
C ARG A 347 15.42 17.04 -10.65
N GLY A 348 15.98 17.34 -11.82
CA GLY A 348 15.37 18.31 -12.72
C GLY A 348 15.31 19.68 -12.03
N THR A 349 14.10 20.19 -11.81
CA THR A 349 13.85 21.43 -11.07
C THR A 349 13.50 21.21 -9.60
N LYS A 350 13.34 19.96 -9.14
CA LYS A 350 12.89 19.66 -7.78
C LYS A 350 14.07 19.44 -6.83
N VAL A 351 13.98 20.03 -5.65
CA VAL A 351 14.84 19.75 -4.50
C VAL A 351 14.17 18.66 -3.67
N ILE A 352 14.86 17.55 -3.44
CA ILE A 352 14.35 16.38 -2.70
C ILE A 352 15.26 16.17 -1.50
N ALA A 353 14.66 15.88 -0.34
CA ALA A 353 15.36 15.42 0.85
C ALA A 353 15.00 13.95 1.11
N PHE A 354 16.01 13.09 1.24
CA PHE A 354 15.82 11.66 1.53
C PHE A 354 16.63 11.27 2.78
N PRO A 355 16.06 10.42 3.68
CA PRO A 355 16.73 10.03 4.93
C PRO A 355 18.07 9.34 4.69
N ASN A 356 19.11 9.77 5.44
CA ASN A 356 20.47 9.27 5.29
C ASN A 356 20.62 7.78 5.58
N VAL A 357 19.77 7.25 6.48
CA VAL A 357 19.82 5.85 6.92
C VAL A 357 19.47 4.83 5.81
N HIS A 358 18.87 5.28 4.70
CA HIS A 358 18.41 4.44 3.60
C HIS A 358 18.99 4.83 2.24
N LEU A 359 20.14 5.52 2.24
CA LEU A 359 20.73 6.00 0.99
C LEU A 359 21.20 4.90 0.05
N SER A 360 21.68 3.78 0.60
CA SER A 360 22.11 2.63 -0.18
C SER A 360 20.94 1.99 -0.94
N GLU A 361 19.83 1.78 -0.25
CA GLU A 361 18.61 1.22 -0.83
C GLU A 361 18.01 2.19 -1.86
N TYR A 362 17.96 3.48 -1.53
CA TYR A 362 17.45 4.49 -2.42
C TYR A 362 18.26 4.62 -3.71
N ASP A 363 19.60 4.61 -3.62
CA ASP A 363 20.47 4.67 -4.79
C ASP A 363 20.33 3.40 -5.66
N LEU A 364 20.14 2.23 -5.03
CA LEU A 364 19.84 0.97 -5.72
C LEU A 364 18.50 1.05 -6.46
N PHE A 365 17.43 1.47 -5.78
CA PHE A 365 16.09 1.58 -6.40
C PHE A 365 16.07 2.59 -7.55
N ARG A 366 16.84 3.64 -7.47
CA ARG A 366 16.97 4.63 -8.57
C ARG A 366 17.66 4.08 -9.80
N GLN A 367 18.56 3.13 -9.63
CA GLN A 367 19.29 2.50 -10.74
C GLN A 367 18.42 1.45 -11.44
N GLU A 368 17.69 0.67 -10.69
CA GLU A 368 16.96 -0.50 -11.16
C GLU A 368 15.48 -0.22 -11.47
N LEU A 369 14.85 0.72 -10.77
CA LEU A 369 13.42 0.97 -10.82
C LEU A 369 13.08 2.38 -11.31
N LYS A 370 11.86 2.53 -11.80
CA LYS A 370 11.26 3.83 -12.13
C LYS A 370 10.64 4.44 -10.87
N VAL A 371 11.42 5.26 -10.17
CA VAL A 371 10.97 5.98 -8.98
C VAL A 371 10.11 7.18 -9.36
N VAL A 372 8.88 7.21 -8.85
CA VAL A 372 7.87 8.27 -9.02
C VAL A 372 8.04 9.35 -7.95
N HIS A 373 8.20 8.93 -6.68
CA HIS A 373 8.39 9.81 -5.52
C HIS A 373 9.33 9.14 -4.52
N ALA A 374 10.09 9.93 -3.78
CA ALA A 374 10.91 9.45 -2.68
C ALA A 374 11.16 10.56 -1.66
N GLY A 375 11.13 10.23 -0.39
CA GLY A 375 11.39 11.17 0.70
C GLY A 375 10.41 12.33 0.73
N VAL A 376 10.94 13.53 0.86
CA VAL A 376 10.19 14.80 0.86
C VAL A 376 10.64 15.66 -0.31
N THR A 377 9.72 16.02 -1.20
CA THR A 377 9.98 17.06 -2.19
C THR A 377 9.88 18.42 -1.47
N ILE A 378 11.01 19.08 -1.31
CA ILE A 378 11.15 20.33 -0.55
C ILE A 378 10.57 21.50 -1.33
N GLY A 379 10.87 21.56 -2.63
CA GLY A 379 10.42 22.67 -3.47
C GLY A 379 10.92 22.56 -4.89
N GLU A 380 10.52 23.52 -5.70
CA GLU A 380 10.92 23.63 -7.09
C GLU A 380 11.83 24.85 -7.30
N LEU A 381 13.00 24.63 -7.93
CA LEU A 381 13.93 25.67 -8.32
C LEU A 381 13.31 26.57 -9.39
N LYS A 382 13.23 27.86 -9.12
CA LYS A 382 12.77 28.88 -10.06
C LYS A 382 13.77 30.06 -10.10
N GLY A 383 14.69 29.99 -11.03
CA GLY A 383 15.82 30.93 -11.06
C GLY A 383 16.76 30.69 -9.87
N LYS A 384 16.86 31.70 -8.98
CA LYS A 384 17.66 31.63 -7.75
C LYS A 384 16.85 31.18 -6.52
N ASP A 385 15.55 31.15 -6.64
CA ASP A 385 14.62 30.85 -5.53
C ASP A 385 14.15 29.40 -5.57
N VAL A 386 13.66 28.93 -4.44
CA VAL A 386 12.95 27.64 -4.32
C VAL A 386 11.52 27.92 -3.87
N ILE A 387 10.55 27.46 -4.68
CA ILE A 387 9.14 27.54 -4.30
C ILE A 387 8.82 26.27 -3.51
N PRO A 388 8.34 26.37 -2.25
CA PRO A 388 7.98 25.21 -1.44
C PRO A 388 6.95 24.31 -2.12
N ASP A 389 7.18 22.98 -2.07
CA ASP A 389 6.27 21.98 -2.65
C ASP A 389 5.22 21.55 -1.64
N HIS A 390 4.06 21.11 -2.14
CA HIS A 390 3.00 20.56 -1.33
C HIS A 390 3.45 19.34 -0.47
N SER A 391 4.39 18.56 -0.98
CA SER A 391 4.99 17.42 -0.25
C SER A 391 5.66 17.88 1.05
N LEU A 392 6.34 19.04 1.05
CA LEU A 392 6.90 19.63 2.26
C LEU A 392 5.81 20.05 3.25
N ALA A 393 4.77 20.73 2.77
CA ALA A 393 3.65 21.17 3.61
C ALA A 393 2.92 20.00 4.29
N MET A 394 2.85 18.84 3.61
CA MET A 394 2.23 17.63 4.15
C MET A 394 3.17 16.81 5.04
N SER A 395 4.48 17.06 5.02
CA SER A 395 5.46 16.25 5.72
C SER A 395 5.39 16.43 7.24
N THR A 396 5.52 15.33 7.98
CA THR A 396 5.72 15.35 9.43
C THR A 396 7.07 15.95 9.84
N GLN A 397 7.98 16.09 8.87
CA GLN A 397 9.29 16.67 9.03
C GLN A 397 9.33 18.18 8.77
N LEU A 398 8.19 18.79 8.42
CA LEU A 398 8.13 20.25 8.23
C LEU A 398 8.56 20.99 9.49
N ASN A 399 9.51 21.90 9.36
CA ASN A 399 9.84 22.87 10.41
C ASN A 399 8.90 24.07 10.28
N HIS A 400 7.91 24.16 11.16
CA HIS A 400 6.92 25.24 11.14
C HIS A 400 7.53 26.61 11.43
N ASP A 401 8.66 26.70 12.14
CA ASP A 401 9.33 27.97 12.44
C ASP A 401 9.91 28.64 11.18
N GLY A 402 10.07 27.90 10.11
CA GLY A 402 10.53 28.40 8.81
C GLY A 402 9.45 29.13 7.99
N PHE A 403 8.19 29.14 8.45
CA PHE A 403 7.05 29.65 7.69
C PHE A 403 6.10 30.46 8.56
N SER A 404 5.48 31.50 7.98
CA SER A 404 4.36 32.18 8.61
C SER A 404 3.10 31.30 8.50
N CYS A 405 2.53 30.93 9.65
CA CYS A 405 1.34 30.06 9.71
C CYS A 405 0.11 30.89 10.09
N PHE A 406 -1.02 30.58 9.46
CA PHE A 406 -2.32 31.18 9.76
C PHE A 406 -3.34 30.08 9.98
N GLU A 407 -4.18 30.27 11.01
CA GLU A 407 -5.34 29.42 11.22
C GLU A 407 -6.50 29.92 10.36
N LEU A 408 -7.11 28.98 9.62
CA LEU A 408 -8.25 29.25 8.79
C LEU A 408 -9.53 28.81 9.51
N THR A 409 -10.62 29.56 9.36
CA THR A 409 -11.95 29.04 9.71
C THR A 409 -12.29 27.87 8.79
N TYR A 410 -13.34 27.11 9.14
CA TYR A 410 -13.80 26.00 8.29
C TYR A 410 -14.16 26.50 6.87
N GLU A 411 -14.89 27.60 6.77
CA GLU A 411 -15.31 28.21 5.49
C GLU A 411 -14.11 28.64 4.66
N GLN A 412 -13.11 29.26 5.29
CA GLN A 412 -11.86 29.67 4.64
C GLN A 412 -11.06 28.44 4.18
N ALA A 413 -11.00 27.38 4.99
CA ALA A 413 -10.32 26.13 4.62
C ALA A 413 -10.99 25.47 3.40
N ILE A 414 -12.32 25.43 3.35
CA ILE A 414 -13.05 24.91 2.18
C ILE A 414 -12.82 25.79 0.95
N ALA A 415 -12.87 27.10 1.07
CA ALA A 415 -12.59 28.02 -0.03
C ALA A 415 -11.16 27.83 -0.56
N TYR A 416 -10.17 27.68 0.34
CA TYR A 416 -8.79 27.39 -0.03
C TYR A 416 -8.66 26.07 -0.81
N LEU A 417 -9.30 24.99 -0.33
CA LEU A 417 -9.30 23.69 -1.01
C LEU A 417 -9.96 23.75 -2.39
N ARG A 418 -10.94 24.63 -2.58
CA ARG A 418 -11.60 24.93 -3.87
C ARG A 418 -10.80 25.87 -4.76
N LYS A 419 -9.62 26.34 -4.30
CA LYS A 419 -8.77 27.34 -4.97
C LYS A 419 -9.47 28.68 -5.19
N GLU A 420 -10.38 29.04 -4.31
CA GLU A 420 -11.05 30.33 -4.26
C GLU A 420 -10.18 31.35 -3.51
N ALA A 421 -10.40 32.64 -3.78
CA ALA A 421 -9.74 33.69 -3.02
C ALA A 421 -10.26 33.73 -1.59
N ILE A 422 -9.36 33.81 -0.63
CA ILE A 422 -9.68 33.95 0.79
C ILE A 422 -9.23 35.32 1.29
N THR A 423 -10.05 35.93 2.16
CA THR A 423 -9.70 37.17 2.86
C THR A 423 -9.22 36.79 4.26
N LEU A 424 -8.04 37.27 4.64
CA LEU A 424 -7.48 37.09 5.97
C LEU A 424 -7.53 38.42 6.71
N ASP A 425 -7.92 38.40 7.99
CA ASP A 425 -8.10 39.59 8.83
C ASP A 425 -6.78 40.20 9.31
N ALA A 426 -5.65 39.55 9.03
CA ALA A 426 -4.31 39.99 9.42
C ALA A 426 -3.45 40.38 8.22
N SER A 427 -2.46 41.25 8.43
CA SER A 427 -1.42 41.53 7.45
C SER A 427 -0.56 40.29 7.24
N VAL A 428 -0.81 39.55 6.18
CA VAL A 428 -0.04 38.38 5.79
C VAL A 428 1.25 38.88 5.14
N PRO A 429 2.45 38.44 5.59
CA PRO A 429 3.67 38.67 4.88
C PRO A 429 3.61 38.12 3.45
N ARG A 430 4.13 38.88 2.49
CA ARG A 430 4.16 38.45 1.07
C ARG A 430 5.21 37.39 0.82
#